data_ef3cf7a3f894daf3ed83d8c6efb4ab5c
#
_entry.id   ef3cf7a3f894daf3ed83d8c6efb4ab5c
#
_cell.length_a   1.000
_cell.length_b   1.000
_cell.length_c   1.000
_cell.angle_alpha   90.00
_cell.angle_beta   90.00
_cell.angle_gamma   90.00
#
_symmetry.space_group_name_H-M   'P 1'
#
loop_
_entity.id
_entity.type
_entity.pdbx_description
1 polymer ?
#
loop_
_entity_poly.entity_id
_entity_poly.type
_entity_poly.pdbx_seq_one_letter_code
_entity_poly.pdbx_strand_id
1 'polypeptide(L)'
;MIQQQGSNRVYSRVTDEQGRSLIRVEGTNRDENRAFIYMARHFHKLGLPVPELYTVSDDEMTYTQEDLGDTLLFDAIKNGRETGSFNETERTLLERTLRALAHIQVEGAKDFDWSICFPVPEMDERAIRWDLNYFKYCFLKGTKIEFSEPKLEDDFDRMVSNLTAERSYSETVLQQSGLSTFDFRLSTFLYRDFQSRNVMIKDGKPYFIDFQGGRKGPTQYDVASFLWQAKANIPAALREELIDAYLDELFSVLCQQSGLCPDFYMKEGTKACSKALFQSEWRAALPHFVLLRTLQVLGAYGYRGYFERKPHFLESIPNALINLEEIFTQNPELQQEYPTLFLLSKYLPRTTVKRRSTDGQSQCPALVVTIYSFSFKRGIPADESGNGGGYVFDCRSTHNPGKYDEYKALTGLDQPVIDFLEKDGEILTFLNSVYALVDHHVERFLERGFDHLQVAFGCTGGQHRSVYCAEHLALHLKEKYNIHIHLIHRERDITKTF
;
A
#
# COMPACT_ATOMS: atom_id res chain seq x y z
N MET A 1 -10.77 4.21 22.31
CA MET A 1 -9.54 3.84 21.56
C MET A 1 -9.67 4.39 20.16
N ILE A 2 -8.67 5.12 19.70
CA ILE A 2 -8.63 5.65 18.34
C ILE A 2 -7.94 4.56 17.49
N GLN A 3 -8.65 4.06 16.47
CA GLN A 3 -8.12 2.98 15.61
C GLN A 3 -7.13 3.56 14.61
N GLN A 4 -5.83 3.29 14.77
CA GLN A 4 -4.82 3.57 13.75
C GLN A 4 -4.50 2.31 12.94
N GLN A 5 -4.51 2.46 11.61
CA GLN A 5 -4.11 1.40 10.68
C GLN A 5 -2.59 1.47 10.46
N GLY A 6 -1.83 0.58 11.08
CA GLY A 6 -0.42 0.37 10.74
C GLY A 6 0.62 0.64 11.82
N SER A 7 0.28 1.28 12.95
CA SER A 7 1.18 1.47 14.09
C SER A 7 0.92 0.44 15.19
N ASN A 8 1.98 0.06 15.93
CA ASN A 8 1.86 -0.77 17.14
C ASN A 8 1.57 0.10 18.38
N ARG A 9 1.44 1.42 18.23
CA ARG A 9 1.12 2.37 19.32
C ARG A 9 -0.36 2.33 19.63
N VAL A 10 -0.70 2.55 20.90
CA VAL A 10 -2.08 2.66 21.36
C VAL A 10 -2.41 4.13 21.60
N TYR A 11 -3.49 4.60 21.01
CA TYR A 11 -3.97 5.97 21.14
C TYR A 11 -5.29 6.00 21.89
N SER A 12 -5.41 6.87 22.89
CA SER A 12 -6.63 7.09 23.63
C SER A 12 -6.87 8.59 23.89
N ARG A 13 -8.12 9.01 23.76
CA ARG A 13 -8.52 10.37 24.13
C ARG A 13 -8.75 10.43 25.62
N VAL A 14 -8.15 11.39 26.30
CA VAL A 14 -8.25 11.60 27.75
C VAL A 14 -8.59 13.06 28.03
N THR A 15 -9.16 13.34 29.20
CA THR A 15 -9.43 14.72 29.64
C THR A 15 -8.51 15.06 30.81
N ASP A 16 -7.85 16.19 30.76
CA ASP A 16 -7.01 16.67 31.86
C ASP A 16 -7.85 17.33 33.00
N GLU A 17 -7.16 17.74 34.07
CA GLU A 17 -7.80 18.38 35.22
C GLU A 17 -8.47 19.73 34.88
N GLN A 18 -8.11 20.33 33.75
CA GLN A 18 -8.65 21.60 33.25
C GLN A 18 -9.80 21.42 32.28
N GLY A 19 -10.22 20.14 32.02
CA GLY A 19 -11.27 19.79 31.07
C GLY A 19 -10.84 19.79 29.60
N ARG A 20 -9.53 19.87 29.28
CA ARG A 20 -9.03 19.86 27.90
C ARG A 20 -8.96 18.41 27.39
N SER A 21 -9.36 18.22 26.14
CA SER A 21 -9.18 16.95 25.44
C SER A 21 -7.72 16.78 25.01
N LEU A 22 -7.12 15.65 25.34
CA LEU A 22 -5.75 15.30 25.02
C LEU A 22 -5.70 13.90 24.40
N ILE A 23 -4.65 13.63 23.61
CA ILE A 23 -4.36 12.30 23.11
C ILE A 23 -3.23 11.69 23.94
N ARG A 24 -3.54 10.60 24.66
CA ARG A 24 -2.55 9.76 25.32
C ARG A 24 -2.06 8.71 24.36
N VAL A 25 -0.75 8.57 24.25
CA VAL A 25 -0.07 7.62 23.38
C VAL A 25 0.79 6.67 24.23
N GLU A 26 0.65 5.38 24.01
CA GLU A 26 1.45 4.33 24.61
C GLU A 26 2.26 3.65 23.49
N GLY A 27 3.58 3.77 23.55
CA GLY A 27 4.49 3.22 22.55
C GLY A 27 4.95 1.81 22.91
N THR A 28 5.51 1.11 21.92
CA THR A 28 6.09 -0.25 22.09
C THR A 28 7.60 -0.27 21.94
N ASN A 29 8.21 0.84 21.47
CA ASN A 29 9.65 0.99 21.27
C ASN A 29 10.10 2.32 21.88
N ARG A 30 11.03 2.25 22.84
CA ARG A 30 11.53 3.42 23.58
C ARG A 30 12.31 4.38 22.70
N ASP A 31 13.19 3.86 21.82
CA ASP A 31 14.05 4.71 20.98
C ASP A 31 13.20 5.48 19.95
N GLU A 32 12.19 4.82 19.38
CA GLU A 32 11.23 5.46 18.49
C GLU A 32 10.39 6.53 19.20
N ASN A 33 9.96 6.28 20.45
CA ASN A 33 9.24 7.26 21.24
C ASN A 33 10.13 8.46 21.61
N ARG A 34 11.38 8.20 22.01
CA ARG A 34 12.37 9.25 22.30
C ARG A 34 12.58 10.15 21.09
N ALA A 35 12.73 9.57 19.90
CA ALA A 35 12.83 10.33 18.65
C ALA A 35 11.60 11.23 18.44
N PHE A 36 10.38 10.68 18.58
CA PHE A 36 9.15 11.46 18.47
C PHE A 36 9.08 12.60 19.47
N ILE A 37 9.35 12.32 20.75
CA ILE A 37 9.29 13.31 21.84
C ILE A 37 10.26 14.47 21.58
N TYR A 38 11.50 14.16 21.18
CA TYR A 38 12.48 15.17 20.82
C TYR A 38 12.00 16.03 19.65
N MET A 39 11.61 15.39 18.55
CA MET A 39 11.15 16.07 17.32
C MET A 39 9.94 16.95 17.59
N ALA A 40 8.93 16.47 18.31
CA ALA A 40 7.73 17.22 18.64
C ALA A 40 8.07 18.49 19.44
N ARG A 41 8.92 18.39 20.45
CA ARG A 41 9.38 19.55 21.25
C ARG A 41 10.20 20.52 20.40
N HIS A 42 11.09 20.01 19.58
CA HIS A 42 11.94 20.82 18.70
C HIS A 42 11.10 21.62 17.69
N PHE A 43 10.21 20.95 16.97
CA PHE A 43 9.34 21.59 15.99
C PHE A 43 8.34 22.56 16.61
N HIS A 44 7.74 22.20 17.74
CA HIS A 44 6.85 23.10 18.45
C HIS A 44 7.56 24.36 18.92
N LYS A 45 8.81 24.26 19.44
CA LYS A 45 9.64 25.40 19.82
C LYS A 45 9.93 26.35 18.65
N LEU A 46 10.00 25.83 17.44
CA LEU A 46 10.19 26.62 16.20
C LEU A 46 8.87 27.16 15.63
N GLY A 47 7.73 26.89 16.28
CA GLY A 47 6.41 27.33 15.81
C GLY A 47 5.88 26.53 14.61
N LEU A 48 6.47 25.37 14.31
CA LEU A 48 6.04 24.51 13.22
C LEU A 48 4.74 23.77 13.58
N PRO A 49 3.89 23.42 12.60
CA PRO A 49 2.55 22.90 12.85
C PRO A 49 2.57 21.41 13.26
N VAL A 50 2.92 21.15 14.49
CA VAL A 50 2.91 19.83 15.14
C VAL A 50 2.13 19.90 16.44
N PRO A 51 1.58 18.75 16.95
CA PRO A 51 0.89 18.77 18.25
C PRO A 51 1.83 19.11 19.39
N GLU A 52 1.35 19.94 20.33
CA GLU A 52 2.07 20.23 21.57
C GLU A 52 2.14 19.00 22.47
N LEU A 53 3.29 18.74 23.07
CA LEU A 53 3.47 17.70 24.08
C LEU A 53 3.26 18.28 25.48
N TYR A 54 2.39 17.63 26.29
CA TYR A 54 2.09 18.09 27.65
C TYR A 54 2.83 17.29 28.72
N THR A 55 2.72 15.97 28.69
CA THR A 55 3.38 15.08 29.65
C THR A 55 4.15 13.97 28.97
N VAL A 56 5.22 13.51 29.62
CA VAL A 56 6.01 12.35 29.20
C VAL A 56 6.34 11.55 30.46
N SER A 57 6.14 10.22 30.42
CA SER A 57 6.53 9.32 31.52
C SER A 57 8.05 9.21 31.65
N ASP A 58 8.55 8.89 32.83
CA ASP A 58 10.00 8.75 33.09
C ASP A 58 10.68 7.69 32.23
N ASP A 59 9.95 6.65 31.83
CA ASP A 59 10.41 5.60 30.93
C ASP A 59 10.31 5.94 29.43
N GLU A 60 9.75 7.12 29.10
CA GLU A 60 9.49 7.61 27.75
C GLU A 60 8.53 6.70 26.93
N MET A 61 7.81 5.77 27.57
CA MET A 61 6.89 4.86 26.89
C MET A 61 5.49 5.43 26.71
N THR A 62 5.10 6.40 27.55
CA THR A 62 3.80 7.06 27.49
C THR A 62 3.95 8.57 27.45
N TYR A 63 3.16 9.24 26.62
CA TYR A 63 3.08 10.70 26.59
C TYR A 63 1.67 11.18 26.28
N THR A 64 1.38 12.45 26.62
CA THR A 64 0.16 13.11 26.21
C THR A 64 0.47 14.28 25.30
N GLN A 65 -0.34 14.43 24.28
CA GLN A 65 -0.21 15.51 23.30
C GLN A 65 -1.56 16.17 23.00
N GLU A 66 -1.49 17.31 22.32
CA GLU A 66 -2.65 18.06 21.87
C GLU A 66 -3.61 17.17 21.04
N ASP A 67 -4.90 17.30 21.31
CA ASP A 67 -5.96 16.71 20.49
C ASP A 67 -6.25 17.64 19.31
N LEU A 68 -5.87 17.20 18.12
CA LEU A 68 -6.07 17.92 16.86
C LEU A 68 -7.45 17.64 16.22
N GLY A 69 -8.33 16.90 16.91
CA GLY A 69 -9.64 16.48 16.42
C GLY A 69 -9.58 15.17 15.64
N ASP A 70 -10.51 14.99 14.68
CA ASP A 70 -10.70 13.71 14.00
C ASP A 70 -10.51 13.81 12.47
N THR A 71 -10.21 15.00 11.94
CA THR A 71 -10.14 15.20 10.49
C THR A 71 -8.72 14.98 9.95
N LEU A 72 -8.52 13.88 9.24
CA LEU A 72 -7.30 13.66 8.45
C LEU A 72 -7.40 14.39 7.11
N LEU A 73 -6.28 14.89 6.59
CA LEU A 73 -6.23 15.40 5.22
C LEU A 73 -6.72 14.36 4.21
N PHE A 74 -6.39 13.08 4.43
CA PHE A 74 -6.86 11.97 3.61
C PHE A 74 -8.40 11.94 3.47
N ASP A 75 -9.13 12.22 4.52
CA ASP A 75 -10.60 12.25 4.53
C ASP A 75 -11.13 13.59 4.01
N ALA A 76 -10.44 14.70 4.31
CA ALA A 76 -10.81 16.02 3.82
C ALA A 76 -10.72 16.16 2.29
N ILE A 77 -9.88 15.36 1.62
CA ILE A 77 -9.74 15.30 0.16
C ILE A 77 -10.44 14.08 -0.46
N LYS A 78 -11.45 13.53 0.20
CA LYS A 78 -12.12 12.29 -0.21
C LYS A 78 -12.72 12.39 -1.60
N ASN A 79 -13.40 13.48 -1.92
CA ASN A 79 -14.05 13.65 -3.23
C ASN A 79 -13.01 13.62 -4.37
N GLY A 80 -11.93 14.39 -4.26
CA GLY A 80 -10.86 14.40 -5.25
C GLY A 80 -10.20 13.02 -5.43
N ARG A 81 -9.93 12.30 -4.31
CA ARG A 81 -9.35 10.94 -4.37
C ARG A 81 -10.27 9.93 -5.08
N GLU A 82 -11.57 10.00 -4.86
CA GLU A 82 -12.54 9.06 -5.43
C GLU A 82 -12.85 9.37 -6.88
N THR A 83 -12.91 10.65 -7.27
CA THR A 83 -13.32 11.08 -8.61
C THR A 83 -12.15 11.43 -9.54
N GLY A 84 -10.97 11.70 -8.99
CA GLY A 84 -9.84 12.30 -9.72
C GLY A 84 -10.02 13.81 -9.99
N SER A 85 -11.10 14.43 -9.48
CA SER A 85 -11.39 15.86 -9.63
C SER A 85 -11.43 16.56 -8.28
N PHE A 86 -10.38 17.34 -8.01
CA PHE A 86 -10.20 18.06 -6.74
C PHE A 86 -10.85 19.42 -6.83
N ASN A 87 -11.75 19.74 -5.89
CA ASN A 87 -12.34 21.06 -5.77
C ASN A 87 -11.37 22.09 -5.16
N GLU A 88 -11.73 23.37 -5.17
CA GLU A 88 -10.86 24.45 -4.70
C GLU A 88 -10.44 24.30 -3.24
N THR A 89 -11.33 23.85 -2.35
CA THR A 89 -11.02 23.61 -0.93
C THR A 89 -9.97 22.49 -0.80
N GLU A 90 -10.15 21.38 -1.50
CA GLU A 90 -9.21 20.26 -1.49
C GLU A 90 -7.84 20.67 -2.05
N ARG A 91 -7.80 21.43 -3.14
CA ARG A 91 -6.57 21.98 -3.73
C ARG A 91 -5.83 22.90 -2.75
N THR A 92 -6.55 23.81 -2.12
CA THR A 92 -6.01 24.72 -1.11
C THR A 92 -5.41 23.96 0.08
N LEU A 93 -6.06 22.89 0.56
CA LEU A 93 -5.51 22.07 1.64
C LEU A 93 -4.23 21.33 1.23
N LEU A 94 -4.19 20.78 0.02
CA LEU A 94 -2.99 20.13 -0.52
C LEU A 94 -1.83 21.12 -0.68
N GLU A 95 -2.08 22.30 -1.23
CA GLU A 95 -1.08 23.35 -1.39
C GLU A 95 -0.54 23.83 -0.04
N ARG A 96 -1.42 24.16 0.93
CA ARG A 96 -1.01 24.56 2.27
C ARG A 96 -0.16 23.49 2.96
N THR A 97 -0.49 22.23 2.75
CA THR A 97 0.26 21.11 3.31
C THR A 97 1.67 21.04 2.75
N LEU A 98 1.84 21.19 1.45
CA LEU A 98 3.17 21.18 0.82
C LEU A 98 4.00 22.43 1.15
N ARG A 99 3.37 23.61 1.22
CA ARG A 99 4.07 24.81 1.71
C ARG A 99 4.55 24.62 3.14
N ALA A 100 3.74 24.12 4.05
CA ALA A 100 4.13 23.82 5.42
C ALA A 100 5.21 22.73 5.52
N LEU A 101 5.24 21.76 4.58
CA LEU A 101 6.33 20.78 4.48
C LEU A 101 7.68 21.45 4.26
N ALA A 102 7.77 22.46 3.38
CA ALA A 102 9.01 23.19 3.12
C ALA A 102 9.59 23.79 4.41
N HIS A 103 8.75 24.35 5.28
CA HIS A 103 9.17 24.87 6.60
C HIS A 103 9.66 23.76 7.53
N ILE A 104 8.95 22.63 7.61
CA ILE A 104 9.40 21.48 8.41
C ILE A 104 10.78 20.99 7.94
N GLN A 105 10.98 20.90 6.63
CA GLN A 105 12.22 20.38 6.05
C GLN A 105 13.43 21.31 6.26
N VAL A 106 13.21 22.61 6.18
CA VAL A 106 14.32 23.61 6.25
C VAL A 106 14.46 24.16 7.67
N GLU A 107 13.41 24.76 8.23
CA GLU A 107 13.46 25.37 9.57
C GLU A 107 13.55 24.28 10.65
N GLY A 108 12.85 23.15 10.46
CA GLY A 108 12.90 22.00 11.36
C GLY A 108 14.27 21.35 11.46
N ALA A 109 15.13 21.51 10.46
CA ALA A 109 16.51 21.04 10.49
C ALA A 109 17.49 21.96 11.25
N LYS A 110 17.06 23.19 11.60
CA LYS A 110 17.91 24.15 12.27
C LYS A 110 18.24 23.67 13.70
N ASP A 111 19.53 23.62 14.02
CA ASP A 111 20.02 23.19 15.33
C ASP A 111 19.47 21.81 15.79
N PHE A 112 19.17 20.94 14.83
CA PHE A 112 18.59 19.64 15.08
C PHE A 112 19.67 18.60 15.47
N ASP A 113 19.43 17.84 16.54
CA ASP A 113 20.30 16.73 16.96
C ASP A 113 19.97 15.47 16.16
N TRP A 114 20.73 15.22 15.08
CA TRP A 114 20.53 14.07 14.21
C TRP A 114 20.82 12.71 14.89
N SER A 115 21.54 12.70 16.02
CA SER A 115 21.86 11.46 16.75
C SER A 115 20.61 10.81 17.36
N ILE A 116 19.53 11.59 17.53
CA ILE A 116 18.27 11.11 18.09
C ILE A 116 17.40 10.34 17.09
N CYS A 117 17.68 10.44 15.80
CA CYS A 117 16.86 9.83 14.75
C CYS A 117 16.89 8.31 14.83
N PHE A 118 15.72 7.69 14.66
CA PHE A 118 15.55 6.24 14.66
C PHE A 118 15.02 5.74 13.31
N PRO A 119 15.51 4.61 12.78
CA PRO A 119 16.64 3.76 13.24
C PRO A 119 18.02 4.27 12.82
N VAL A 120 18.11 5.29 11.96
CA VAL A 120 19.37 5.85 11.45
C VAL A 120 19.27 7.38 11.32
N PRO A 121 20.41 8.11 11.46
CA PRO A 121 20.41 9.57 11.47
C PRO A 121 20.16 10.20 10.11
N GLU A 122 20.44 9.51 9.02
CA GLU A 122 20.30 10.05 7.66
C GLU A 122 19.89 9.02 6.63
N MET A 123 19.42 9.48 5.48
CA MET A 123 19.14 8.68 4.31
C MET A 123 20.42 8.52 3.49
N ASP A 124 21.29 7.62 3.93
CA ASP A 124 22.56 7.27 3.29
C ASP A 124 22.39 6.07 2.32
N GLU A 125 23.50 5.63 1.74
CA GLU A 125 23.57 4.44 0.88
C GLU A 125 22.92 3.22 1.53
N ARG A 126 23.19 2.98 2.82
CA ARG A 126 22.66 1.85 3.58
C ARG A 126 21.14 1.95 3.71
N ALA A 127 20.60 3.13 4.00
CA ALA A 127 19.17 3.34 4.12
C ALA A 127 18.45 3.15 2.78
N ILE A 128 19.03 3.60 1.67
CA ILE A 128 18.50 3.39 0.32
C ILE A 128 18.50 1.89 -0.02
N ARG A 129 19.61 1.18 0.26
CA ARG A 129 19.69 -0.27 0.04
C ARG A 129 18.68 -1.06 0.87
N TRP A 130 18.38 -0.65 2.08
CA TRP A 130 17.32 -1.27 2.87
C TRP A 130 15.96 -1.18 2.18
N ASP A 131 15.62 -0.03 1.62
CA ASP A 131 14.36 0.16 0.89
C ASP A 131 14.30 -0.69 -0.38
N LEU A 132 15.40 -0.76 -1.15
CA LEU A 132 15.50 -1.60 -2.35
C LEU A 132 15.43 -3.10 -2.01
N ASN A 133 16.11 -3.54 -0.95
CA ASN A 133 16.03 -4.90 -0.47
C ASN A 133 14.63 -5.24 0.08
N TYR A 134 13.96 -4.26 0.70
CA TYR A 134 12.58 -4.43 1.16
C TYR A 134 11.64 -4.71 -0.02
N PHE A 135 11.79 -3.95 -1.13
CA PHE A 135 11.10 -4.24 -2.38
C PHE A 135 11.43 -5.64 -2.90
N LYS A 136 12.72 -6.00 -3.04
CA LYS A 136 13.18 -7.27 -3.60
C LYS A 136 12.63 -8.47 -2.83
N TYR A 137 12.81 -8.48 -1.51
CA TYR A 137 12.49 -9.65 -0.68
C TYR A 137 11.05 -9.73 -0.24
N CYS A 138 10.40 -8.62 0.05
CA CYS A 138 9.03 -8.61 0.57
C CYS A 138 7.95 -8.52 -0.51
N PHE A 139 8.31 -8.04 -1.71
CA PHE A 139 7.36 -7.92 -2.81
C PHE A 139 7.80 -8.77 -4.02
N LEU A 140 8.92 -8.43 -4.67
CA LEU A 140 9.29 -8.99 -5.96
C LEU A 140 9.41 -10.52 -5.93
N LYS A 141 10.12 -11.09 -4.95
CA LYS A 141 10.24 -12.55 -4.80
C LYS A 141 8.91 -13.24 -4.51
N GLY A 142 7.93 -12.54 -3.95
CA GLY A 142 6.57 -13.03 -3.75
C GLY A 142 5.74 -13.13 -5.03
N THR A 143 6.09 -12.42 -6.11
CA THR A 143 5.35 -12.41 -7.37
C THR A 143 5.63 -13.62 -8.26
N LYS A 144 6.63 -14.45 -7.94
CA LYS A 144 7.09 -15.61 -8.74
C LYS A 144 7.58 -15.24 -10.16
N ILE A 145 7.83 -13.97 -10.46
CA ILE A 145 8.41 -13.53 -11.74
C ILE A 145 9.89 -13.92 -11.77
N GLU A 146 10.33 -14.50 -12.87
CA GLU A 146 11.75 -14.76 -13.09
C GLU A 146 12.48 -13.46 -13.46
N PHE A 147 13.60 -13.20 -12.81
CA PHE A 147 14.47 -12.07 -13.08
C PHE A 147 15.94 -12.41 -12.80
N SER A 148 16.84 -11.67 -13.44
CA SER A 148 18.27 -11.79 -13.17
C SER A 148 18.63 -11.00 -11.92
N GLU A 149 18.98 -11.67 -10.82
CA GLU A 149 19.42 -10.98 -9.59
C GLU A 149 20.64 -10.06 -9.81
N PRO A 150 21.72 -10.52 -10.52
CA PRO A 150 22.86 -9.62 -10.77
C PRO A 150 22.47 -8.34 -11.50
N LYS A 151 21.63 -8.42 -12.54
CA LYS A 151 21.19 -7.23 -13.27
C LYS A 151 20.29 -6.31 -12.45
N LEU A 152 19.51 -6.85 -11.53
CA LEU A 152 18.72 -6.05 -10.59
C LEU A 152 19.62 -5.34 -9.58
N GLU A 153 20.66 -6.02 -9.09
CA GLU A 153 21.66 -5.38 -8.21
C GLU A 153 22.43 -4.29 -8.94
N ASP A 154 22.75 -4.46 -10.24
CA ASP A 154 23.36 -3.39 -11.06
C ASP A 154 22.46 -2.13 -11.13
N ASP A 155 21.13 -2.31 -11.26
CA ASP A 155 20.17 -1.19 -11.21
C ASP A 155 20.13 -0.57 -9.81
N PHE A 156 20.20 -1.38 -8.75
CA PHE A 156 20.23 -0.90 -7.37
C PHE A 156 21.51 -0.11 -7.05
N ASP A 157 22.68 -0.59 -7.49
CA ASP A 157 23.96 0.10 -7.33
C ASP A 157 23.94 1.47 -8.03
N ARG A 158 23.37 1.49 -9.23
CA ARG A 158 23.22 2.74 -9.99
C ARG A 158 22.27 3.72 -9.32
N MET A 159 21.13 3.22 -8.80
CA MET A 159 20.17 4.05 -8.05
C MET A 159 20.79 4.62 -6.79
N VAL A 160 21.53 3.83 -6.03
CA VAL A 160 22.26 4.29 -4.84
C VAL A 160 23.26 5.38 -5.25
N SER A 161 24.07 5.13 -6.29
CA SER A 161 25.04 6.10 -6.78
C SER A 161 24.37 7.41 -7.19
N ASN A 162 23.32 7.37 -7.98
CA ASN A 162 22.60 8.56 -8.44
C ASN A 162 22.04 9.36 -7.26
N LEU A 163 21.36 8.69 -6.32
CA LEU A 163 20.71 9.35 -5.18
C LEU A 163 21.68 9.88 -4.12
N THR A 164 22.90 9.33 -4.05
CA THR A 164 23.97 9.83 -3.16
C THR A 164 24.88 10.83 -3.86
N ALA A 165 25.10 10.70 -5.16
CA ALA A 165 25.91 11.63 -5.97
C ALA A 165 25.23 13.00 -6.15
N GLU A 166 23.91 13.07 -6.10
CA GLU A 166 23.17 14.33 -6.14
C GLU A 166 23.53 15.29 -5.00
N ARG A 167 24.03 14.75 -3.89
CA ARG A 167 24.68 15.58 -2.87
C ARG A 167 25.97 16.25 -3.40
N SER A 168 26.62 15.67 -4.41
CA SER A 168 27.85 16.20 -5.01
C SER A 168 27.62 17.06 -6.28
N TYR A 169 26.47 16.84 -6.98
CA TYR A 169 26.14 17.67 -8.17
C TYR A 169 25.89 19.13 -7.79
N SER A 170 25.21 19.35 -6.67
CA SER A 170 25.07 20.71 -6.13
C SER A 170 26.43 21.37 -5.83
N GLU A 171 27.44 20.60 -5.41
CA GLU A 171 28.78 21.09 -5.16
C GLU A 171 29.52 21.50 -6.46
N THR A 172 29.39 20.70 -7.52
CA THR A 172 30.07 20.93 -8.79
C THR A 172 29.50 22.14 -9.53
N VAL A 173 28.20 22.30 -9.57
CA VAL A 173 27.52 23.44 -10.19
C VAL A 173 27.75 24.71 -9.40
N LEU A 174 27.79 24.65 -8.07
CA LEU A 174 28.14 25.78 -7.20
C LEU A 174 29.58 26.19 -7.34
N GLN A 175 30.55 25.26 -7.47
CA GLN A 175 31.95 25.55 -7.74
C GLN A 175 32.15 26.20 -9.11
N GLN A 176 31.43 25.75 -10.14
CA GLN A 176 31.51 26.35 -11.49
C GLN A 176 30.82 27.72 -11.58
N SER A 177 29.85 28.02 -10.71
CA SER A 177 29.15 29.31 -10.64
C SER A 177 29.87 30.36 -9.82
N GLY A 178 31.00 30.04 -9.19
CA GLY A 178 31.76 30.97 -8.34
C GLY A 178 31.10 31.29 -6.99
N LEU A 179 30.07 30.52 -6.60
CA LEU A 179 29.35 30.62 -5.32
C LEU A 179 30.02 29.71 -4.25
N SER A 180 31.33 29.83 -4.08
CA SER A 180 32.16 29.02 -3.18
C SER A 180 31.82 29.15 -1.68
N THR A 181 30.82 29.93 -1.32
CA THR A 181 30.43 30.18 0.09
C THR A 181 29.01 29.78 0.42
N PHE A 182 28.21 29.30 -0.53
CA PHE A 182 26.88 28.81 -0.25
C PHE A 182 26.91 27.31 -0.18
N ASP A 183 27.16 26.81 1.02
CA ASP A 183 27.11 25.38 1.31
C ASP A 183 25.62 24.92 1.28
N PHE A 184 25.08 24.57 0.08
CA PHE A 184 23.79 23.91 -0.11
C PHE A 184 23.77 22.49 0.47
N ARG A 185 24.79 22.12 1.24
CA ARG A 185 24.69 21.03 2.23
C ARG A 185 23.74 21.39 3.36
N LEU A 186 22.67 22.12 3.05
CA LEU A 186 21.62 22.34 4.01
C LEU A 186 21.11 20.96 4.43
N SER A 187 21.44 20.63 5.68
CA SER A 187 20.84 19.47 6.31
C SER A 187 19.35 19.73 6.34
N THR A 188 18.60 19.09 5.45
CA THR A 188 17.14 19.17 5.45
C THR A 188 16.56 17.99 6.21
N PHE A 189 15.46 18.24 6.90
CA PHE A 189 14.72 17.20 7.58
C PHE A 189 13.88 16.43 6.57
N LEU A 190 14.08 15.13 6.47
CA LEU A 190 13.27 14.21 5.70
C LEU A 190 12.26 13.57 6.66
N TYR A 191 10.98 13.81 6.42
CA TYR A 191 9.88 13.28 7.23
C TYR A 191 9.73 11.76 7.10
N ARG A 192 10.05 11.20 5.94
CA ARG A 192 10.03 9.79 5.55
C ARG A 192 8.65 9.27 5.16
N ASP A 193 7.68 9.26 6.06
CA ASP A 193 6.34 8.75 5.81
C ASP A 193 5.32 9.88 5.64
N PHE A 194 5.70 10.90 4.86
CA PHE A 194 4.87 12.04 4.57
C PHE A 194 3.72 11.66 3.62
N GLN A 195 2.54 11.50 4.17
CA GLN A 195 1.32 11.11 3.45
C GLN A 195 0.10 11.81 4.05
N SER A 196 -0.97 11.90 3.27
CA SER A 196 -2.22 12.56 3.69
C SER A 196 -2.88 11.96 4.94
N ARG A 197 -2.53 10.73 5.31
CA ARG A 197 -2.98 10.09 6.57
C ARG A 197 -2.17 10.52 7.80
N ASN A 198 -1.03 11.15 7.60
CA ASN A 198 -0.16 11.66 8.66
C ASN A 198 -0.25 13.19 8.76
N VAL A 199 -1.31 13.77 8.19
CA VAL A 199 -1.63 15.20 8.28
C VAL A 199 -3.05 15.35 8.84
N MET A 200 -3.16 16.04 9.98
CA MET A 200 -4.44 16.43 10.57
C MET A 200 -4.85 17.82 10.07
N ILE A 201 -6.15 18.05 9.93
CA ILE A 201 -6.68 19.36 9.57
C ILE A 201 -7.43 19.93 10.78
N LYS A 202 -6.91 21.04 11.33
CA LYS A 202 -7.53 21.77 12.41
C LYS A 202 -7.70 23.24 12.01
N ASP A 203 -8.91 23.77 12.03
CA ASP A 203 -9.25 25.14 11.63
C ASP A 203 -8.74 25.49 10.20
N GLY A 204 -8.83 24.53 9.25
CA GLY A 204 -8.39 24.69 7.88
C GLY A 204 -6.85 24.74 7.68
N LYS A 205 -6.07 24.39 8.73
CA LYS A 205 -4.61 24.34 8.70
C LYS A 205 -4.11 22.92 8.86
N PRO A 206 -3.03 22.53 8.15
CA PRO A 206 -2.39 21.23 8.31
C PRO A 206 -1.57 21.18 9.61
N TYR A 207 -1.63 20.05 10.30
CA TYR A 207 -0.76 19.68 11.42
C TYR A 207 -0.16 18.31 11.16
N PHE A 208 1.12 18.15 11.44
CA PHE A 208 1.88 16.95 11.11
C PHE A 208 2.00 16.01 12.31
N ILE A 209 1.77 14.71 12.06
CA ILE A 209 1.84 13.63 13.05
C ILE A 209 2.63 12.46 12.47
N ASP A 210 3.12 11.54 13.30
CA ASP A 210 3.81 10.31 12.87
C ASP A 210 5.19 10.57 12.21
N PHE A 211 5.93 11.56 12.69
CA PHE A 211 7.24 11.99 12.14
C PHE A 211 8.46 11.35 12.81
N GLN A 212 8.29 10.36 13.70
CA GLN A 212 9.39 9.72 14.42
C GLN A 212 10.38 8.95 13.54
N GLY A 213 10.00 8.59 12.33
CA GLY A 213 10.89 8.02 11.34
C GLY A 213 11.77 9.03 10.62
N GLY A 214 11.61 10.32 10.97
CA GLY A 214 12.32 11.43 10.35
C GLY A 214 13.82 11.39 10.58
N ARG A 215 14.56 11.94 9.64
CA ARG A 215 16.03 11.94 9.62
C ARG A 215 16.58 13.00 8.69
N LYS A 216 17.90 13.13 8.60
CA LYS A 216 18.51 13.97 7.57
C LYS A 216 18.33 13.34 6.18
N GLY A 217 17.89 14.11 5.19
CA GLY A 217 17.73 13.59 3.82
C GLY A 217 17.20 14.63 2.82
N PRO A 218 17.02 14.21 1.55
CA PRO A 218 16.62 15.08 0.46
C PRO A 218 15.14 15.48 0.55
N THR A 219 14.84 16.71 0.16
CA THR A 219 13.47 17.26 0.18
C THR A 219 12.54 16.60 -0.83
N GLN A 220 13.07 16.07 -1.93
CA GLN A 220 12.32 15.40 -2.99
C GLN A 220 11.58 14.16 -2.52
N TYR A 221 12.17 13.41 -1.58
CA TYR A 221 11.59 12.14 -1.11
C TYR A 221 10.20 12.32 -0.49
N ASP A 222 10.01 13.35 0.33
CA ASP A 222 8.71 13.58 0.99
C ASP A 222 7.66 14.08 -0.02
N VAL A 223 8.05 14.91 -0.98
CA VAL A 223 7.16 15.32 -2.08
C VAL A 223 6.75 14.13 -2.93
N ALA A 224 7.70 13.23 -3.26
CA ALA A 224 7.40 11.98 -3.94
C ALA A 224 6.46 11.11 -3.11
N SER A 225 6.71 10.98 -1.79
CA SER A 225 5.87 10.22 -0.86
C SER A 225 4.44 10.75 -0.81
N PHE A 226 4.26 12.07 -0.88
CA PHE A 226 2.96 12.71 -0.78
C PHE A 226 2.17 12.69 -2.10
N LEU A 227 2.80 13.07 -3.21
CA LEU A 227 2.11 13.25 -4.49
C LEU A 227 1.87 11.94 -5.26
N TRP A 228 2.66 10.88 -5.01
CA TRP A 228 2.50 9.56 -5.65
C TRP A 228 1.91 8.49 -4.72
N GLN A 229 1.16 8.90 -3.69
CA GLN A 229 0.41 7.96 -2.86
C GLN A 229 -0.56 7.13 -3.71
N ALA A 230 -0.48 5.80 -3.63
CA ALA A 230 -1.30 4.89 -4.42
C ALA A 230 -2.82 5.12 -4.28
N LYS A 231 -3.28 5.62 -3.12
CA LYS A 231 -4.70 5.88 -2.84
C LYS A 231 -5.10 7.37 -2.89
N ALA A 232 -4.15 8.28 -3.15
CA ALA A 232 -4.46 9.71 -3.22
C ALA A 232 -5.03 10.15 -4.58
N ASN A 233 -4.73 9.40 -5.65
CA ASN A 233 -5.26 9.61 -7.00
C ASN A 233 -5.11 11.07 -7.51
N ILE A 234 -3.97 11.71 -7.18
CA ILE A 234 -3.71 13.11 -7.58
C ILE A 234 -3.35 13.12 -9.08
N PRO A 235 -4.10 13.84 -9.93
CA PRO A 235 -3.81 13.93 -11.36
C PRO A 235 -2.46 14.59 -11.66
N ALA A 236 -1.80 14.22 -12.76
CA ALA A 236 -0.50 14.75 -13.14
C ALA A 236 -0.48 16.29 -13.22
N ALA A 237 -1.50 16.92 -13.83
CA ALA A 237 -1.58 18.37 -13.89
C ALA A 237 -1.63 19.03 -12.50
N LEU A 238 -2.38 18.46 -11.55
CA LEU A 238 -2.44 18.97 -10.19
C LEU A 238 -1.11 18.71 -9.45
N ARG A 239 -0.43 17.57 -9.71
CA ARG A 239 0.91 17.33 -9.15
C ARG A 239 1.89 18.43 -9.54
N GLU A 240 1.90 18.85 -10.83
CA GLU A 240 2.78 19.91 -11.31
C GLU A 240 2.49 21.26 -10.64
N GLU A 241 1.22 21.65 -10.55
CA GLU A 241 0.82 22.89 -9.85
C GLU A 241 1.27 22.88 -8.38
N LEU A 242 1.11 21.75 -7.70
CA LEU A 242 1.51 21.58 -6.30
C LEU A 242 3.02 21.56 -6.11
N ILE A 243 3.77 21.01 -7.07
CA ILE A 243 5.25 21.05 -7.10
C ILE A 243 5.73 22.49 -7.29
N ASP A 244 5.10 23.26 -8.20
CA ASP A 244 5.43 24.67 -8.36
C ASP A 244 5.23 25.47 -7.06
N ALA A 245 4.09 25.31 -6.42
CA ALA A 245 3.77 25.97 -5.15
C ALA A 245 4.74 25.58 -4.04
N TYR A 246 5.12 24.29 -3.96
CA TYR A 246 6.12 23.81 -3.02
C TYR A 246 7.51 24.40 -3.27
N LEU A 247 7.97 24.41 -4.53
CA LEU A 247 9.29 24.93 -4.90
C LEU A 247 9.41 26.44 -4.67
N ASP A 248 8.33 27.16 -4.88
CA ASP A 248 8.27 28.59 -4.58
C ASP A 248 8.46 28.86 -3.09
N GLU A 249 7.79 28.08 -2.24
CA GLU A 249 7.92 28.18 -0.79
C GLU A 249 9.30 27.71 -0.32
N LEU A 250 9.77 26.55 -0.80
CA LEU A 250 11.07 25.99 -0.44
C LEU A 250 12.20 27.01 -0.74
N PHE A 251 12.19 27.61 -1.93
CA PHE A 251 13.17 28.62 -2.29
C PHE A 251 13.10 29.84 -1.38
N SER A 252 11.88 30.31 -1.04
CA SER A 252 11.67 31.43 -0.13
C SER A 252 12.25 31.16 1.26
N VAL A 253 11.95 30.00 1.86
CA VAL A 253 12.42 29.60 3.19
C VAL A 253 13.94 29.43 3.22
N LEU A 254 14.52 28.85 2.17
CA LEU A 254 15.98 28.71 2.02
C LEU A 254 16.69 30.07 1.96
N CYS A 255 16.14 31.01 1.20
CA CYS A 255 16.68 32.38 1.14
C CYS A 255 16.59 33.10 2.50
N GLN A 256 15.50 32.96 3.23
CA GLN A 256 15.32 33.56 4.56
C GLN A 256 16.32 32.97 5.57
N GLN A 257 16.51 31.65 5.57
CA GLN A 257 17.45 31.00 6.48
C GLN A 257 18.91 31.40 6.23
N SER A 258 19.27 31.62 4.97
CA SER A 258 20.61 32.03 4.59
C SER A 258 20.90 33.53 4.74
N GLY A 259 19.91 34.32 5.14
CA GLY A 259 20.01 35.78 5.23
C GLY A 259 20.13 36.49 3.88
N LEU A 260 19.78 35.78 2.79
CA LEU A 260 19.81 36.33 1.44
C LEU A 260 18.41 36.81 1.04
N CYS A 261 18.33 38.06 0.56
CA CYS A 261 17.08 38.58 0.03
C CYS A 261 16.79 37.93 -1.34
N PRO A 262 15.56 37.41 -1.60
CA PRO A 262 15.18 36.86 -2.89
C PRO A 262 15.45 37.83 -4.06
N ASP A 263 15.34 39.17 -3.82
CA ASP A 263 15.57 40.22 -4.80
C ASP A 263 17.08 40.51 -5.07
N PHE A 264 17.98 40.01 -4.18
CA PHE A 264 19.42 40.24 -4.30
C PHE A 264 20.04 39.43 -5.46
N TYR A 265 19.36 38.37 -5.91
CA TYR A 265 19.82 37.57 -7.05
C TYR A 265 19.61 38.21 -8.42
N MET A 266 19.04 39.43 -8.49
CA MET A 266 18.75 40.13 -9.74
C MET A 266 19.76 41.20 -10.11
N LYS A 267 20.90 41.33 -9.40
CA LYS A 267 21.94 42.29 -9.80
C LYS A 267 22.85 41.74 -10.88
N GLU A 268 22.89 42.45 -12.00
CA GLU A 268 23.71 42.18 -13.17
C GLU A 268 25.20 41.90 -12.82
N GLY A 269 25.71 40.78 -13.31
CA GLY A 269 27.14 40.47 -13.37
C GLY A 269 27.66 39.37 -12.45
N THR A 270 26.87 38.84 -11.48
CA THR A 270 27.20 37.63 -10.75
C THR A 270 26.39 36.48 -11.29
N LYS A 271 26.99 35.28 -11.49
CA LYS A 271 26.27 34.05 -11.84
C LYS A 271 25.42 33.63 -10.61
N ALA A 272 24.33 34.35 -10.39
CA ALA A 272 23.37 34.02 -9.35
C ALA A 272 22.72 32.67 -9.68
N CYS A 273 22.62 31.80 -8.71
CA CYS A 273 21.73 30.63 -8.77
C CYS A 273 20.31 31.20 -8.93
N SER A 274 19.81 31.24 -10.18
CA SER A 274 18.47 31.74 -10.41
C SER A 274 17.49 30.75 -9.81
N LYS A 275 16.38 31.23 -9.24
CA LYS A 275 15.26 30.39 -8.79
C LYS A 275 14.92 29.34 -9.86
N ALA A 276 14.98 29.71 -11.13
CA ALA A 276 14.73 28.82 -12.26
C ALA A 276 15.75 27.66 -12.35
N LEU A 277 17.05 27.93 -12.11
CA LEU A 277 18.06 26.86 -12.11
C LEU A 277 17.86 25.91 -10.93
N PHE A 278 17.64 26.44 -9.72
CA PHE A 278 17.32 25.64 -8.54
C PHE A 278 16.10 24.74 -8.78
N GLN A 279 15.00 25.30 -9.29
CA GLN A 279 13.78 24.55 -9.59
C GLN A 279 14.01 23.47 -10.66
N SER A 280 14.82 23.79 -11.70
CA SER A 280 15.16 22.85 -12.77
C SER A 280 15.97 21.65 -12.25
N GLU A 281 17.00 21.89 -11.43
CA GLU A 281 17.83 20.83 -10.85
C GLU A 281 17.04 19.98 -9.87
N TRP A 282 16.23 20.60 -8.99
CA TRP A 282 15.39 19.90 -8.06
C TRP A 282 14.39 18.97 -8.79
N ARG A 283 13.79 19.46 -9.89
CA ARG A 283 12.86 18.68 -10.72
C ARG A 283 13.54 17.55 -11.48
N ALA A 284 14.78 17.74 -11.94
CA ALA A 284 15.55 16.70 -12.61
C ALA A 284 15.80 15.48 -11.69
N ALA A 285 16.00 15.73 -10.40
CA ALA A 285 16.22 14.69 -9.40
C ALA A 285 14.94 13.95 -8.97
N LEU A 286 13.78 14.63 -8.98
CA LEU A 286 12.54 14.11 -8.45
C LEU A 286 12.13 12.72 -8.97
N PRO A 287 12.24 12.39 -10.28
CA PRO A 287 11.84 11.08 -10.80
C PRO A 287 12.57 9.90 -10.14
N HIS A 288 13.85 10.05 -9.78
CA HIS A 288 14.59 9.01 -9.07
C HIS A 288 14.02 8.75 -7.67
N PHE A 289 13.62 9.81 -6.94
CA PHE A 289 12.99 9.68 -5.63
C PHE A 289 11.58 9.11 -5.73
N VAL A 290 10.82 9.47 -6.78
CA VAL A 290 9.51 8.87 -7.04
C VAL A 290 9.64 7.39 -7.31
N LEU A 291 10.65 6.97 -8.11
CA LEU A 291 10.93 5.56 -8.36
C LEU A 291 11.31 4.84 -7.07
N LEU A 292 12.31 5.33 -6.31
CA LEU A 292 12.72 4.72 -5.05
C LEU A 292 11.54 4.57 -4.08
N ARG A 293 10.75 5.64 -3.89
CA ARG A 293 9.60 5.60 -2.98
C ARG A 293 8.53 4.62 -3.44
N THR A 294 8.29 4.51 -4.73
CA THR A 294 7.34 3.53 -5.29
C THR A 294 7.80 2.10 -5.02
N LEU A 295 9.10 1.80 -5.20
CA LEU A 295 9.65 0.49 -4.87
C LEU A 295 9.54 0.19 -3.37
N GLN A 296 9.88 1.14 -2.51
CA GLN A 296 9.76 1.00 -1.06
C GLN A 296 8.31 0.72 -0.63
N VAL A 297 7.33 1.43 -1.21
CA VAL A 297 5.90 1.25 -0.93
C VAL A 297 5.42 -0.13 -1.39
N LEU A 298 5.86 -0.61 -2.56
CA LEU A 298 5.58 -1.98 -3.01
C LEU A 298 6.15 -3.01 -2.04
N GLY A 299 7.37 -2.81 -1.51
CA GLY A 299 7.95 -3.64 -0.47
C GLY A 299 7.07 -3.67 0.79
N ALA A 300 6.59 -2.50 1.25
CA ALA A 300 5.71 -2.39 2.41
C ALA A 300 4.35 -3.09 2.18
N TYR A 301 3.77 -2.94 0.99
CA TYR A 301 2.52 -3.63 0.64
C TYR A 301 2.72 -5.14 0.53
N GLY A 302 3.85 -5.59 -0.01
CA GLY A 302 4.21 -7.01 -0.05
C GLY A 302 4.36 -7.59 1.35
N TYR A 303 5.12 -6.94 2.23
CA TYR A 303 5.30 -7.40 3.61
C TYR A 303 3.96 -7.47 4.36
N ARG A 304 3.23 -6.36 4.41
CA ARG A 304 1.96 -6.31 5.15
C ARG A 304 0.86 -7.15 4.51
N GLY A 305 0.83 -7.25 3.18
CA GLY A 305 -0.17 -8.03 2.45
C GLY A 305 0.11 -9.53 2.46
N TYR A 306 1.31 -9.95 2.06
CA TYR A 306 1.64 -11.38 1.93
C TYR A 306 2.03 -12.02 3.27
N PHE A 307 2.85 -11.32 4.10
CA PHE A 307 3.36 -11.89 5.36
C PHE A 307 2.44 -11.61 6.55
N GLU A 308 1.99 -10.37 6.75
CA GLU A 308 1.06 -10.03 7.84
C GLU A 308 -0.41 -10.34 7.49
N ARG A 309 -0.70 -10.76 6.27
CA ARG A 309 -2.04 -11.12 5.78
C ARG A 309 -3.09 -10.03 5.95
N LYS A 310 -2.71 -8.77 5.71
CA LYS A 310 -3.59 -7.60 5.76
C LYS A 310 -4.11 -7.26 4.35
N PRO A 311 -5.34 -7.67 3.96
CA PRO A 311 -5.80 -7.61 2.55
C PRO A 311 -5.81 -6.21 1.95
N HIS A 312 -6.12 -5.18 2.74
CA HIS A 312 -6.19 -3.80 2.26
C HIS A 312 -4.86 -3.23 1.74
N PHE A 313 -3.70 -3.85 2.09
CA PHE A 313 -2.42 -3.51 1.48
C PHE A 313 -2.29 -4.12 0.08
N LEU A 314 -2.79 -5.35 -0.12
CA LEU A 314 -2.80 -5.98 -1.45
C LEU A 314 -3.64 -5.18 -2.46
N GLU A 315 -4.77 -4.61 -2.02
CA GLU A 315 -5.62 -3.73 -2.84
C GLU A 315 -4.90 -2.46 -3.32
N SER A 316 -3.82 -2.07 -2.67
CA SER A 316 -3.04 -0.88 -3.03
C SER A 316 -1.94 -1.15 -4.05
N ILE A 317 -1.56 -2.42 -4.25
CA ILE A 317 -0.50 -2.85 -5.19
C ILE A 317 -0.81 -2.42 -6.63
N PRO A 318 -2.02 -2.63 -7.19
CA PRO A 318 -2.30 -2.24 -8.58
C PRO A 318 -2.05 -0.76 -8.84
N ASN A 319 -2.44 0.12 -7.94
CA ASN A 319 -2.22 1.57 -8.09
C ASN A 319 -0.72 1.93 -7.99
N ALA A 320 0.03 1.26 -7.12
CA ALA A 320 1.47 1.47 -7.04
C ALA A 320 2.19 0.98 -8.31
N LEU A 321 1.72 -0.10 -8.94
CA LEU A 321 2.25 -0.58 -10.21
C LEU A 321 1.90 0.35 -11.39
N ILE A 322 0.73 0.99 -11.36
CA ILE A 322 0.38 2.05 -12.32
C ILE A 322 1.36 3.23 -12.17
N ASN A 323 1.62 3.68 -10.96
CA ASN A 323 2.61 4.73 -10.70
C ASN A 323 4.00 4.34 -11.22
N LEU A 324 4.42 3.08 -10.98
CA LEU A 324 5.71 2.57 -11.47
C LEU A 324 5.81 2.61 -13.01
N GLU A 325 4.75 2.26 -13.72
CA GLU A 325 4.74 2.35 -15.18
C GLU A 325 4.69 3.79 -15.67
N GLU A 326 3.90 4.64 -15.03
CA GLU A 326 3.82 6.07 -15.32
C GLU A 326 5.18 6.76 -15.22
N ILE A 327 5.94 6.48 -14.16
CA ILE A 327 7.28 7.03 -13.93
C ILE A 327 8.20 6.71 -15.11
N PHE A 328 8.28 5.45 -15.53
CA PHE A 328 9.11 5.05 -16.67
C PHE A 328 8.61 5.59 -18.02
N THR A 329 7.30 5.80 -18.16
CA THR A 329 6.70 6.34 -19.38
C THR A 329 6.96 7.83 -19.51
N GLN A 330 6.88 8.56 -18.42
CA GLN A 330 7.07 10.01 -18.38
C GLN A 330 8.57 10.41 -18.38
N ASN A 331 9.46 9.50 -17.98
CA ASN A 331 10.91 9.73 -17.86
C ASN A 331 11.68 8.64 -18.62
N PRO A 332 11.82 8.75 -19.95
CA PRO A 332 12.46 7.73 -20.79
C PRO A 332 13.93 7.48 -20.43
N GLU A 333 14.64 8.44 -19.85
CA GLU A 333 16.01 8.32 -19.35
C GLU A 333 16.15 7.25 -18.29
N LEU A 334 15.14 7.13 -17.38
CA LEU A 334 15.14 6.10 -16.34
C LEU A 334 15.07 4.67 -16.92
N GLN A 335 14.52 4.50 -18.13
CA GLN A 335 14.46 3.19 -18.79
C GLN A 335 15.87 2.70 -19.19
N GLN A 336 16.75 3.63 -19.54
CA GLN A 336 18.15 3.32 -19.89
C GLN A 336 18.99 3.16 -18.62
N GLU A 337 18.71 3.94 -17.60
CA GLU A 337 19.44 3.90 -16.34
C GLU A 337 19.11 2.67 -15.51
N TYR A 338 17.83 2.23 -15.49
CA TYR A 338 17.34 1.11 -14.71
C TYR A 338 16.61 0.07 -15.57
N PRO A 339 17.32 -0.57 -16.52
CA PRO A 339 16.70 -1.41 -17.55
C PRO A 339 16.00 -2.66 -16.97
N THR A 340 16.50 -3.20 -15.86
CA THR A 340 15.88 -4.37 -15.23
C THR A 340 14.60 -3.98 -14.49
N LEU A 341 14.60 -2.87 -13.77
CA LEU A 341 13.39 -2.33 -13.12
C LEU A 341 12.33 -1.92 -14.14
N PHE A 342 12.74 -1.32 -15.26
CA PHE A 342 11.84 -1.02 -16.38
C PHE A 342 11.21 -2.28 -16.95
N LEU A 343 12.00 -3.33 -17.22
CA LEU A 343 11.48 -4.60 -17.70
C LEU A 343 10.48 -5.21 -16.70
N LEU A 344 10.83 -5.23 -15.42
CA LEU A 344 9.94 -5.72 -14.35
C LEU A 344 8.63 -4.92 -14.29
N SER A 345 8.65 -3.61 -14.46
CA SER A 345 7.42 -2.79 -14.46
C SER A 345 6.39 -3.21 -15.52
N LYS A 346 6.84 -3.85 -16.61
CA LYS A 346 5.97 -4.37 -17.69
C LYS A 346 5.34 -5.72 -17.38
N TYR A 347 6.04 -6.56 -16.61
CA TYR A 347 5.65 -7.95 -16.37
C TYR A 347 5.07 -8.20 -14.98
N LEU A 348 5.19 -7.24 -14.04
CA LEU A 348 4.61 -7.39 -12.73
C LEU A 348 3.09 -7.58 -12.81
N PRO A 349 2.52 -8.62 -12.17
CA PRO A 349 1.13 -8.99 -12.35
C PRO A 349 0.23 -7.88 -11.80
N ARG A 350 -0.46 -7.23 -12.71
CA ARG A 350 -1.55 -6.32 -12.38
C ARG A 350 -2.75 -7.20 -12.03
N THR A 351 -2.91 -7.55 -10.78
CA THR A 351 -4.19 -8.06 -10.30
C THR A 351 -5.20 -6.96 -10.62
N THR A 352 -6.03 -7.18 -11.62
CA THR A 352 -6.95 -6.18 -12.16
C THR A 352 -8.06 -5.91 -11.15
N VAL A 353 -7.81 -4.96 -10.24
CA VAL A 353 -8.91 -4.17 -9.72
C VAL A 353 -9.27 -3.21 -10.86
N LYS A 354 -10.25 -3.58 -11.67
CA LYS A 354 -10.82 -2.70 -12.68
C LYS A 354 -11.20 -1.38 -12.02
N ARG A 355 -10.51 -0.28 -12.39
CA ARG A 355 -11.01 1.07 -12.08
C ARG A 355 -12.46 1.11 -12.57
N ARG A 356 -13.39 1.48 -11.71
CA ARG A 356 -14.75 1.83 -12.09
C ARG A 356 -14.64 2.99 -13.06
N SER A 357 -14.86 2.72 -14.34
CA SER A 357 -15.20 3.77 -15.29
C SER A 357 -16.55 4.36 -14.87
N THR A 358 -16.65 5.68 -14.91
CA THR A 358 -17.82 6.48 -14.56
C THR A 358 -18.98 6.35 -15.55
N ASP A 359 -19.08 5.24 -16.28
CA ASP A 359 -20.25 4.95 -17.10
C ASP A 359 -21.15 3.97 -16.33
N GLY A 360 -22.27 4.52 -15.93
CA GLY A 360 -23.26 3.84 -15.09
C GLY A 360 -23.78 2.56 -15.70
N GLN A 361 -23.27 1.48 -15.19
CA GLN A 361 -23.85 0.16 -14.97
C GLN A 361 -22.71 -0.79 -14.55
N SER A 362 -22.33 -0.78 -13.29
CA SER A 362 -21.37 -1.77 -12.77
C SER A 362 -22.13 -3.03 -12.37
N GLN A 363 -22.11 -4.03 -13.23
CA GLN A 363 -22.20 -5.41 -12.76
C GLN A 363 -20.84 -5.73 -12.12
N CYS A 364 -20.80 -5.98 -10.80
CA CYS A 364 -19.70 -6.72 -10.17
C CYS A 364 -19.51 -8.01 -10.96
N PRO A 365 -18.28 -8.50 -11.25
CA PRO A 365 -18.11 -9.84 -11.77
C PRO A 365 -18.81 -10.78 -10.77
N ALA A 366 -19.80 -11.53 -11.22
CA ALA A 366 -20.50 -12.46 -10.39
C ALA A 366 -19.49 -13.51 -9.95
N LEU A 367 -19.46 -13.82 -8.63
CA LEU A 367 -18.64 -14.89 -8.11
C LEU A 367 -18.93 -16.19 -8.87
N VAL A 368 -17.88 -16.83 -9.40
CA VAL A 368 -17.97 -18.14 -10.03
C VAL A 368 -17.56 -19.20 -9.01
N VAL A 369 -18.46 -20.11 -8.68
CA VAL A 369 -18.17 -21.28 -7.84
C VAL A 369 -18.04 -22.52 -8.73
N THR A 370 -16.82 -23.05 -8.82
CA THR A 370 -16.56 -24.29 -9.59
C THR A 370 -16.62 -25.48 -8.64
N ILE A 371 -17.58 -26.38 -8.88
CA ILE A 371 -17.84 -27.55 -8.07
C ILE A 371 -17.42 -28.81 -8.84
N TYR A 372 -16.53 -29.61 -8.25
CA TYR A 372 -16.07 -30.88 -8.85
C TYR A 372 -16.62 -32.07 -8.08
N SER A 373 -17.03 -33.13 -8.81
CA SER A 373 -17.00 -34.49 -8.26
C SER A 373 -15.84 -35.28 -8.90
N PHE A 374 -15.07 -36.01 -8.07
CA PHE A 374 -13.86 -36.69 -8.55
C PHE A 374 -13.59 -38.01 -7.81
N SER A 375 -12.69 -38.82 -8.42
CA SER A 375 -12.12 -40.03 -7.82
C SER A 375 -10.77 -39.76 -7.18
N PHE A 376 -10.58 -40.09 -5.90
CA PHE A 376 -9.25 -40.02 -5.25
C PHE A 376 -8.20 -40.87 -5.95
N LYS A 377 -8.60 -41.95 -6.67
CA LYS A 377 -7.67 -42.77 -7.45
C LYS A 377 -7.04 -42.04 -8.65
N ARG A 378 -7.69 -40.96 -9.10
CA ARG A 378 -7.22 -40.14 -10.23
C ARG A 378 -6.67 -38.76 -9.80
N GLY A 379 -6.50 -38.56 -8.50
CA GLY A 379 -5.98 -37.33 -7.92
C GLY A 379 -7.03 -36.23 -7.75
N ILE A 380 -6.68 -35.22 -6.97
CA ILE A 380 -7.52 -34.05 -6.68
C ILE A 380 -7.51 -33.13 -7.92
N PRO A 381 -8.67 -32.53 -8.32
CA PRO A 381 -8.69 -31.53 -9.39
C PRO A 381 -7.79 -30.34 -9.04
N ALA A 382 -7.02 -29.88 -10.03
CA ALA A 382 -6.21 -28.67 -9.90
C ALA A 382 -7.11 -27.42 -9.89
N ASP A 383 -6.72 -26.40 -9.17
CA ASP A 383 -7.36 -25.10 -9.24
C ASP A 383 -6.87 -24.33 -10.47
N GLU A 384 -7.75 -24.11 -11.44
CA GLU A 384 -7.44 -23.39 -12.68
C GLU A 384 -7.55 -21.88 -12.55
N SER A 385 -8.11 -21.38 -11.43
CA SER A 385 -8.29 -19.93 -11.17
C SER A 385 -6.97 -19.21 -10.88
N GLY A 386 -5.92 -19.96 -10.50
CA GLY A 386 -4.65 -19.40 -10.04
C GLY A 386 -4.67 -18.90 -8.58
N ASN A 387 -5.80 -18.97 -7.89
CA ASN A 387 -5.92 -18.54 -6.49
C ASN A 387 -5.33 -19.56 -5.51
N GLY A 388 -5.07 -20.78 -5.95
CA GLY A 388 -4.35 -21.82 -5.21
C GLY A 388 -5.12 -22.34 -4.00
N GLY A 389 -6.44 -22.32 -4.00
CA GLY A 389 -7.23 -22.72 -2.85
C GLY A 389 -8.67 -23.14 -3.14
N GLY A 390 -9.29 -23.69 -2.11
CA GLY A 390 -10.66 -24.18 -2.18
C GLY A 390 -10.89 -25.31 -1.19
N TYR A 391 -12.07 -25.89 -1.26
CA TYR A 391 -12.43 -27.03 -0.42
C TYR A 391 -12.24 -28.35 -1.14
N VAL A 392 -11.70 -29.34 -0.42
CA VAL A 392 -11.70 -30.74 -0.85
C VAL A 392 -12.39 -31.57 0.23
N PHE A 393 -13.61 -32.03 -0.03
CA PHE A 393 -14.41 -32.83 0.89
C PHE A 393 -14.31 -34.34 0.55
N ASP A 394 -14.00 -35.13 1.56
CA ASP A 394 -13.92 -36.59 1.43
C ASP A 394 -15.26 -37.24 1.79
N CYS A 395 -15.98 -37.69 0.77
CA CYS A 395 -17.29 -38.37 0.95
C CYS A 395 -17.15 -39.85 1.34
N ARG A 396 -15.94 -40.37 1.61
CA ARG A 396 -15.74 -41.79 1.91
C ARG A 396 -16.19 -42.19 3.32
N SER A 397 -16.42 -41.19 4.18
CA SER A 397 -17.00 -41.40 5.54
C SER A 397 -18.44 -41.91 5.52
N THR A 398 -19.19 -41.67 4.43
CA THR A 398 -20.61 -42.08 4.33
C THR A 398 -20.77 -43.45 3.64
N HIS A 399 -21.94 -44.07 3.77
CA HIS A 399 -22.24 -45.36 3.20
C HIS A 399 -21.95 -45.45 1.69
N ASN A 400 -21.42 -46.60 1.27
CA ASN A 400 -20.95 -46.78 -0.09
C ASN A 400 -21.87 -47.68 -0.92
N PRO A 401 -22.71 -47.12 -1.82
CA PRO A 401 -23.58 -47.92 -2.67
C PRO A 401 -22.80 -48.83 -3.63
N GLY A 402 -21.59 -48.46 -4.04
CA GLY A 402 -20.74 -49.26 -4.93
C GLY A 402 -20.29 -50.62 -4.37
N LYS A 403 -20.60 -50.96 -3.11
CA LYS A 403 -20.43 -52.31 -2.54
C LYS A 403 -21.51 -53.28 -2.97
N TYR A 404 -22.63 -52.81 -3.49
CA TYR A 404 -23.80 -53.62 -3.84
C TYR A 404 -23.91 -53.68 -5.38
N ASP A 405 -24.13 -54.90 -5.93
CA ASP A 405 -24.13 -55.12 -7.39
C ASP A 405 -25.21 -54.30 -8.09
N GLU A 406 -26.38 -54.13 -7.47
CA GLU A 406 -27.54 -53.38 -7.95
C GLU A 406 -27.23 -51.90 -8.25
N TYR A 407 -26.23 -51.28 -7.55
CA TYR A 407 -25.90 -49.88 -7.71
C TYR A 407 -24.61 -49.64 -8.52
N LYS A 408 -23.85 -50.70 -8.87
CA LYS A 408 -22.55 -50.58 -9.55
C LYS A 408 -22.62 -49.85 -10.89
N ALA A 409 -23.71 -50.05 -11.63
CA ALA A 409 -23.91 -49.44 -12.94
C ALA A 409 -24.56 -48.03 -12.84
N LEU A 410 -25.09 -47.68 -11.71
CA LEU A 410 -25.80 -46.42 -11.44
C LEU A 410 -24.83 -45.33 -10.93
N THR A 411 -25.32 -44.12 -10.84
CA THR A 411 -24.54 -42.93 -10.43
C THR A 411 -25.28 -42.24 -9.26
N GLY A 412 -24.62 -41.23 -8.66
CA GLY A 412 -25.27 -40.36 -7.67
C GLY A 412 -26.42 -39.49 -8.19
N LEU A 413 -26.75 -39.58 -9.50
CA LEU A 413 -27.89 -38.90 -10.11
C LEU A 413 -29.11 -39.81 -10.23
N ASP A 414 -28.95 -41.12 -10.02
CA ASP A 414 -30.01 -42.09 -10.20
C ASP A 414 -30.80 -42.28 -8.90
N GLN A 415 -32.14 -42.25 -8.97
CA GLN A 415 -33.02 -42.29 -7.82
C GLN A 415 -32.74 -43.43 -6.84
N PRO A 416 -32.51 -44.69 -7.29
CA PRO A 416 -32.21 -45.79 -6.36
C PRO A 416 -30.93 -45.56 -5.54
N VAL A 417 -29.92 -44.85 -6.10
CA VAL A 417 -28.70 -44.50 -5.38
C VAL A 417 -28.96 -43.35 -4.40
N ILE A 418 -29.76 -42.37 -4.81
CA ILE A 418 -30.20 -41.27 -3.95
C ILE A 418 -30.93 -41.83 -2.71
N ASP A 419 -31.94 -42.67 -2.94
CA ASP A 419 -32.73 -43.29 -1.86
C ASP A 419 -31.84 -44.10 -0.90
N PHE A 420 -30.83 -44.81 -1.44
CA PHE A 420 -29.86 -45.55 -0.63
C PHE A 420 -29.00 -44.61 0.22
N LEU A 421 -28.50 -43.52 -0.36
CA LEU A 421 -27.62 -42.58 0.34
C LEU A 421 -28.34 -41.79 1.44
N GLU A 422 -29.61 -41.49 1.24
CA GLU A 422 -30.43 -40.71 2.20
C GLU A 422 -31.02 -41.55 3.33
N LYS A 423 -31.11 -42.86 3.16
CA LYS A 423 -31.81 -43.79 4.04
C LYS A 423 -31.42 -43.71 5.51
N ASP A 424 -30.13 -43.51 5.80
CA ASP A 424 -29.62 -43.46 7.18
C ASP A 424 -29.30 -42.02 7.66
N GLY A 425 -29.39 -41.03 6.78
CA GLY A 425 -29.16 -39.62 7.07
C GLY A 425 -27.70 -39.21 7.18
N GLU A 426 -26.73 -40.13 7.07
CA GLU A 426 -25.29 -39.79 7.19
C GLU A 426 -24.84 -38.77 6.13
N ILE A 427 -25.22 -38.97 4.88
CA ILE A 427 -24.84 -38.07 3.78
C ILE A 427 -25.51 -36.70 3.91
N LEU A 428 -26.74 -36.66 4.46
CA LEU A 428 -27.44 -35.41 4.72
C LEU A 428 -26.78 -34.62 5.85
N THR A 429 -26.35 -35.27 6.91
CA THR A 429 -25.60 -34.66 8.01
C THR A 429 -24.24 -34.10 7.50
N PHE A 430 -23.57 -34.87 6.65
CA PHE A 430 -22.34 -34.42 6.00
C PHE A 430 -22.58 -33.17 5.15
N LEU A 431 -23.60 -33.16 4.27
CA LEU A 431 -23.95 -32.02 3.42
C LEU A 431 -24.35 -30.80 4.22
N ASN A 432 -25.09 -30.92 5.32
CA ASN A 432 -25.44 -29.78 6.18
C ASN A 432 -24.20 -29.10 6.76
N SER A 433 -23.17 -29.86 7.13
CA SER A 433 -21.89 -29.31 7.57
C SER A 433 -21.14 -28.60 6.45
N VAL A 434 -21.15 -29.16 5.22
CA VAL A 434 -20.56 -28.56 4.03
C VAL A 434 -21.27 -27.25 3.66
N TYR A 435 -22.60 -27.23 3.69
CA TYR A 435 -23.40 -26.02 3.42
C TYR A 435 -23.00 -24.89 4.36
N ALA A 436 -22.94 -25.16 5.66
CA ALA A 436 -22.55 -24.13 6.64
C ALA A 436 -21.16 -23.53 6.38
N LEU A 437 -20.18 -24.37 5.99
CA LEU A 437 -18.82 -23.91 5.66
C LEU A 437 -18.77 -23.12 4.36
N VAL A 438 -19.42 -23.63 3.31
CA VAL A 438 -19.37 -23.04 1.98
C VAL A 438 -20.21 -21.76 1.92
N ASP A 439 -21.37 -21.72 2.55
CA ASP A 439 -22.21 -20.52 2.65
C ASP A 439 -21.45 -19.36 3.27
N HIS A 440 -20.84 -19.60 4.43
CA HIS A 440 -20.02 -18.56 5.07
C HIS A 440 -18.90 -18.07 4.17
N HIS A 441 -18.27 -18.97 3.40
CA HIS A 441 -17.20 -18.61 2.48
C HIS A 441 -17.73 -17.78 1.29
N VAL A 442 -18.84 -18.20 0.69
CA VAL A 442 -19.51 -17.48 -0.42
C VAL A 442 -19.93 -16.08 0.03
N GLU A 443 -20.57 -15.94 1.19
CA GLU A 443 -20.97 -14.64 1.74
C GLU A 443 -19.75 -13.71 1.90
N ARG A 444 -18.65 -14.21 2.48
CA ARG A 444 -17.43 -13.44 2.66
C ARG A 444 -16.74 -13.11 1.33
N PHE A 445 -16.83 -13.99 0.34
CA PHE A 445 -16.26 -13.73 -0.98
C PHE A 445 -17.06 -12.67 -1.75
N LEU A 446 -18.40 -12.72 -1.67
CA LEU A 446 -19.27 -11.68 -2.22
C LEU A 446 -19.02 -10.31 -1.58
N GLU A 447 -18.93 -10.25 -0.23
CA GLU A 447 -18.61 -9.01 0.50
C GLU A 447 -17.24 -8.43 0.10
N ARG A 448 -16.25 -9.29 -0.20
CA ARG A 448 -14.88 -8.92 -0.50
C ARG A 448 -14.60 -8.76 -2.00
N GLY A 449 -15.58 -9.08 -2.86
CA GLY A 449 -15.43 -8.96 -4.31
C GLY A 449 -14.50 -10.00 -4.94
N PHE A 450 -14.40 -11.20 -4.34
CA PHE A 450 -13.70 -12.32 -4.98
C PHE A 450 -14.53 -12.86 -6.14
N ASP A 451 -13.84 -13.32 -7.18
CA ASP A 451 -14.45 -13.76 -8.44
C ASP A 451 -14.48 -15.27 -8.60
N HIS A 452 -13.78 -16.04 -7.77
CA HIS A 452 -13.70 -17.49 -7.92
C HIS A 452 -13.58 -18.25 -6.59
N LEU A 453 -14.31 -19.38 -6.47
CA LEU A 453 -14.19 -20.35 -5.38
C LEU A 453 -14.26 -21.77 -5.97
N GLN A 454 -13.34 -22.66 -5.58
CA GLN A 454 -13.37 -24.08 -5.96
C GLN A 454 -13.85 -24.93 -4.78
N VAL A 455 -14.77 -25.87 -5.05
CA VAL A 455 -15.23 -26.89 -4.09
C VAL A 455 -15.20 -28.25 -4.76
N ALA A 456 -14.48 -29.21 -4.19
CA ALA A 456 -14.30 -30.52 -4.78
C ALA A 456 -14.77 -31.64 -3.84
N PHE A 457 -15.59 -32.54 -4.34
CA PHE A 457 -16.07 -33.73 -3.62
C PHE A 457 -15.38 -34.97 -4.13
N GLY A 458 -14.69 -35.70 -3.24
CA GLY A 458 -13.96 -36.91 -3.60
C GLY A 458 -14.62 -38.18 -3.02
N CYS A 459 -14.71 -39.23 -3.82
CA CYS A 459 -14.98 -40.58 -3.31
C CYS A 459 -14.04 -41.60 -3.99
N THR A 460 -14.16 -42.89 -3.70
CA THR A 460 -13.25 -43.91 -4.23
C THR A 460 -13.29 -43.99 -5.76
N GLY A 461 -14.49 -43.98 -6.34
CA GLY A 461 -14.70 -44.14 -7.79
C GLY A 461 -15.17 -42.90 -8.54
N GLY A 462 -15.47 -41.79 -7.84
CA GLY A 462 -16.00 -40.58 -8.46
C GLY A 462 -17.39 -40.72 -9.10
N GLN A 463 -18.18 -41.71 -8.65
CA GLN A 463 -19.43 -42.12 -9.34
C GLN A 463 -20.69 -41.89 -8.55
N HIS A 464 -20.75 -42.18 -7.25
CA HIS A 464 -21.95 -42.13 -6.44
C HIS A 464 -21.95 -40.95 -5.47
N ARG A 465 -21.30 -41.09 -4.31
CA ARG A 465 -21.32 -40.11 -3.19
C ARG A 465 -20.84 -38.74 -3.59
N SER A 466 -19.70 -38.66 -4.30
CA SER A 466 -19.14 -37.37 -4.76
C SER A 466 -20.04 -36.68 -5.78
N VAL A 467 -20.68 -37.44 -6.67
CA VAL A 467 -21.62 -36.90 -7.67
C VAL A 467 -22.86 -36.35 -6.96
N TYR A 468 -23.45 -37.14 -6.05
CA TYR A 468 -24.59 -36.72 -5.24
C TYR A 468 -24.29 -35.42 -4.46
N CYS A 469 -23.19 -35.38 -3.71
CA CYS A 469 -22.83 -34.20 -2.92
C CYS A 469 -22.58 -32.95 -3.78
N ALA A 470 -21.92 -33.11 -4.94
CA ALA A 470 -21.65 -31.99 -5.83
C ALA A 470 -22.92 -31.38 -6.45
N GLU A 471 -23.87 -32.22 -6.86
CA GLU A 471 -25.18 -31.76 -7.36
C GLU A 471 -25.95 -31.01 -6.28
N HIS A 472 -26.04 -31.57 -5.08
CA HIS A 472 -26.80 -30.99 -3.96
C HIS A 472 -26.19 -29.63 -3.53
N LEU A 473 -24.87 -29.50 -3.49
CA LEU A 473 -24.24 -28.19 -3.23
C LEU A 473 -24.52 -27.18 -4.36
N ALA A 474 -24.48 -27.61 -5.62
CA ALA A 474 -24.77 -26.70 -6.75
C ALA A 474 -26.20 -26.16 -6.68
N LEU A 475 -27.18 -27.05 -6.39
CA LEU A 475 -28.59 -26.66 -6.23
C LEU A 475 -28.78 -25.74 -5.02
N HIS A 476 -28.19 -26.06 -3.87
CA HIS A 476 -28.23 -25.23 -2.67
C HIS A 476 -27.73 -23.82 -2.90
N LEU A 477 -26.55 -23.68 -3.54
CA LEU A 477 -25.96 -22.37 -3.83
C LEU A 477 -26.76 -21.59 -4.87
N LYS A 478 -27.33 -22.28 -5.88
CA LYS A 478 -28.21 -21.66 -6.88
C LYS A 478 -29.48 -21.06 -6.26
N GLU A 479 -30.08 -21.77 -5.32
CA GLU A 479 -31.30 -21.32 -4.64
C GLU A 479 -31.03 -20.15 -3.69
N LYS A 480 -29.84 -20.12 -3.06
CA LYS A 480 -29.52 -19.19 -2.00
C LYS A 480 -28.85 -17.91 -2.49
N TYR A 481 -28.04 -17.98 -3.56
CA TYR A 481 -27.18 -16.89 -4.00
C TYR A 481 -27.35 -16.59 -5.50
N ASN A 482 -27.21 -15.32 -5.87
CA ASN A 482 -27.15 -14.89 -7.27
C ASN A 482 -25.67 -14.90 -7.76
N ILE A 483 -25.15 -16.09 -8.04
CA ILE A 483 -23.76 -16.35 -8.44
C ILE A 483 -23.71 -17.29 -9.64
N HIS A 484 -22.59 -17.36 -10.34
CA HIS A 484 -22.39 -18.34 -11.40
C HIS A 484 -21.82 -19.64 -10.82
N ILE A 485 -22.38 -20.78 -11.20
CA ILE A 485 -21.96 -22.08 -10.72
C ILE A 485 -21.56 -22.95 -11.91
N HIS A 486 -20.33 -23.46 -11.88
CA HIS A 486 -19.84 -24.47 -12.83
C HIS A 486 -19.73 -25.81 -12.09
N LEU A 487 -20.57 -26.76 -12.43
CA LEU A 487 -20.55 -28.11 -11.89
C LEU A 487 -19.92 -29.08 -12.87
N ILE A 488 -18.87 -29.78 -12.45
CA ILE A 488 -18.06 -30.70 -13.29
C ILE A 488 -17.97 -32.07 -12.63
N HIS A 489 -18.60 -33.08 -13.23
CA HIS A 489 -18.41 -34.48 -12.85
C HIS A 489 -17.28 -35.08 -13.68
N ARG A 490 -16.04 -34.94 -13.18
CA ARG A 490 -14.82 -35.25 -13.92
C ARG A 490 -14.78 -36.69 -14.46
N GLU A 491 -15.26 -37.65 -13.69
CA GLU A 491 -15.22 -39.08 -14.08
C GLU A 491 -16.39 -39.48 -14.98
N ARG A 492 -17.25 -38.54 -15.36
CA ARG A 492 -18.43 -38.75 -16.19
C ARG A 492 -18.47 -37.86 -17.42
N ASP A 493 -17.50 -36.97 -17.60
CA ASP A 493 -17.46 -35.96 -18.66
C ASP A 493 -18.78 -35.12 -18.74
N ILE A 494 -19.38 -34.83 -17.55
CA ILE A 494 -20.60 -34.02 -17.46
C ILE A 494 -20.22 -32.65 -16.89
N THR A 495 -20.56 -31.59 -17.59
CA THR A 495 -20.45 -30.21 -17.14
C THR A 495 -21.80 -29.51 -17.22
N LYS A 496 -22.18 -28.82 -16.15
CA LYS A 496 -23.40 -28.00 -16.05
C LYS A 496 -23.03 -26.59 -15.60
N THR A 497 -23.80 -25.61 -16.07
CA THR A 497 -23.67 -24.21 -15.62
C THR A 497 -25.02 -23.71 -15.13
N PHE A 498 -25.04 -23.03 -13.99
CA PHE A 498 -26.25 -22.50 -13.38
C PHE A 498 -26.12 -20.97 -13.15
#